data_730b1f96cfa79d621034fd02cbd9fe94
#
_entry.id   730b1f96cfa79d621034fd02cbd9fe94
#
_cell.length_a   1.000
_cell.length_b   1.000
_cell.length_c   1.000
_cell.angle_alpha   90.00
_cell.angle_beta   90.00
_cell.angle_gamma   90.00
#
_symmetry.space_group_name_H-M   'P 1'
#
loop_
_entity.id
_entity.type
_entity.pdbx_description
1 polymer ?
#
loop_
_entity_poly.entity_id
_entity_poly.type
_entity_poly.pdbx_seq_one_letter_code
_entity_poly.pdbx_strand_id
1 'polypeptide(L)'
;MDLGSKISDDNEILSNSDVIVQLGMLSDDKSSLIKENQTLVGILNPYDNKEKLEKLSKKKINIFSLELLPRITRAQSMDILSSQANLAGYKAVIESFANFEKAIPMMMTAAGTIPAAKALVVGAGVAGLQAIATAKRMGAIVFATDVRMASKEQVESLGGKFLMV
;
A
#
# COMPACT_ATOMS: atom_id res chain seq x y z
N MET A 1 -23.56 -15.66 -8.03
CA MET A 1 -24.68 -14.93 -7.40
C MET A 1 -24.76 -13.56 -8.05
N ASP A 2 -25.89 -13.21 -8.60
CA ASP A 2 -26.15 -11.86 -9.03
C ASP A 2 -26.38 -11.01 -7.77
N LEU A 3 -25.44 -10.11 -7.47
CA LEU A 3 -25.50 -9.21 -6.31
C LEU A 3 -26.29 -7.92 -6.63
N GLY A 4 -26.99 -7.88 -7.75
CA GLY A 4 -27.76 -6.72 -8.19
C GLY A 4 -26.91 -5.56 -8.74
N SER A 5 -25.60 -5.79 -8.97
CA SER A 5 -24.72 -4.79 -9.55
C SER A 5 -25.05 -4.56 -11.02
N LYS A 6 -25.02 -3.30 -11.43
CA LYS A 6 -25.20 -2.88 -12.83
C LYS A 6 -23.94 -2.22 -13.34
N ILE A 7 -23.60 -2.44 -14.59
CA ILE A 7 -22.57 -1.68 -15.30
C ILE A 7 -23.25 -0.47 -15.94
N SER A 8 -22.73 0.72 -15.70
CA SER A 8 -23.21 1.97 -16.25
C SER A 8 -22.03 2.86 -16.67
N ASP A 9 -22.29 3.90 -17.42
CA ASP A 9 -21.28 4.87 -17.77
C ASP A 9 -20.96 5.85 -16.61
N ASP A 10 -19.81 6.49 -16.69
CA ASP A 10 -19.34 7.41 -15.65
C ASP A 10 -20.31 8.58 -15.41
N ASN A 11 -20.96 9.09 -16.48
CA ASN A 11 -21.87 10.23 -16.37
C ASN A 11 -23.13 9.86 -15.58
N GLU A 12 -23.67 8.68 -15.86
CA GLU A 12 -24.84 8.15 -15.15
C GLU A 12 -24.48 7.90 -13.66
N ILE A 13 -23.34 7.24 -13.41
CA ILE A 13 -22.87 6.95 -12.04
C ILE A 13 -22.67 8.24 -11.25
N LEU A 14 -21.88 9.18 -11.79
CA LEU A 14 -21.55 10.42 -11.08
C LEU A 14 -22.75 11.34 -10.85
N SER A 15 -23.72 11.29 -11.77
CA SER A 15 -24.91 12.15 -11.66
C SER A 15 -26.02 11.59 -10.79
N ASN A 16 -26.11 10.27 -10.61
CA ASN A 16 -27.28 9.64 -9.99
C ASN A 16 -26.97 8.85 -8.71
N SER A 17 -25.70 8.68 -8.33
CA SER A 17 -25.34 7.97 -7.10
C SER A 17 -25.33 8.89 -5.89
N ASP A 18 -25.85 8.45 -4.76
CA ASP A 18 -25.73 9.16 -3.48
C ASP A 18 -24.31 9.05 -2.90
N VAL A 19 -23.68 7.90 -3.10
CA VAL A 19 -22.32 7.61 -2.65
C VAL A 19 -21.46 7.14 -3.81
N ILE A 20 -20.36 7.81 -4.05
CA ILE A 20 -19.37 7.50 -5.08
C ILE A 20 -18.12 6.97 -4.39
N VAL A 21 -17.69 5.77 -4.75
CA VAL A 21 -16.43 5.16 -4.26
C VAL A 21 -15.47 5.01 -5.40
N GLN A 22 -14.25 5.56 -5.26
CA GLN A 22 -13.26 5.47 -6.33
C GLN A 22 -11.79 5.47 -5.87
N LEU A 23 -10.92 5.05 -6.77
CA LEU A 23 -9.46 5.16 -6.63
C LEU A 23 -8.95 6.36 -7.44
N GLY A 24 -8.18 7.22 -6.78
CA GLY A 24 -7.64 8.43 -7.36
C GLY A 24 -8.62 9.60 -7.39
N MET A 25 -8.10 10.80 -7.64
CA MET A 25 -8.91 12.01 -7.75
C MET A 25 -9.61 12.08 -9.11
N LEU A 26 -10.86 12.55 -9.12
CA LEU A 26 -11.61 12.80 -10.34
C LEU A 26 -10.91 13.83 -11.25
N SER A 27 -11.01 13.63 -12.57
CA SER A 27 -10.67 14.69 -13.53
C SER A 27 -11.62 15.88 -13.37
N ASP A 28 -11.23 17.04 -13.90
CA ASP A 28 -12.04 18.26 -13.76
C ASP A 28 -13.42 18.09 -14.44
N ASP A 29 -13.46 17.43 -15.59
CA ASP A 29 -14.70 17.13 -16.32
C ASP A 29 -15.64 16.27 -15.47
N LYS A 30 -15.13 15.17 -14.90
CA LYS A 30 -15.91 14.29 -14.03
C LYS A 30 -16.34 14.97 -12.72
N SER A 31 -15.47 15.80 -12.16
CA SER A 31 -15.80 16.58 -10.95
C SER A 31 -16.94 17.57 -11.17
N SER A 32 -17.15 18.03 -12.43
CA SER A 32 -18.27 18.91 -12.77
C SER A 32 -19.64 18.23 -12.67
N LEU A 33 -19.69 16.91 -12.89
CA LEU A 33 -20.91 16.09 -12.87
C LEU A 33 -21.44 15.77 -11.46
N ILE A 34 -20.58 15.89 -10.44
CA ILE A 34 -20.97 15.64 -9.05
C ILE A 34 -21.93 16.71 -8.58
N LYS A 35 -23.04 16.29 -7.98
CA LYS A 35 -24.12 17.14 -7.48
C LYS A 35 -23.93 17.44 -5.98
N GLU A 36 -24.62 18.47 -5.53
CA GLU A 36 -24.71 18.85 -4.11
C GLU A 36 -25.22 17.67 -3.26
N ASN A 37 -24.69 17.55 -2.04
CA ASN A 37 -25.03 16.54 -1.03
C ASN A 37 -24.61 15.09 -1.37
N GLN A 38 -23.95 14.82 -2.48
CA GLN A 38 -23.36 13.51 -2.73
C GLN A 38 -22.18 13.26 -1.78
N THR A 39 -21.84 11.99 -1.59
CA THR A 39 -20.69 11.56 -0.78
C THR A 39 -19.64 10.93 -1.68
N LEU A 40 -18.41 11.45 -1.63
CA LEU A 40 -17.24 10.90 -2.32
C LEU A 40 -16.32 10.22 -1.31
N VAL A 41 -16.03 8.94 -1.52
CA VAL A 41 -15.13 8.14 -0.69
C VAL A 41 -14.02 7.56 -1.56
N GLY A 42 -12.77 7.70 -1.15
CA GLY A 42 -11.68 7.09 -1.93
C GLY A 42 -10.27 7.44 -1.48
N ILE A 43 -9.32 6.99 -2.27
CA ILE A 43 -7.91 7.41 -2.16
C ILE A 43 -7.77 8.65 -3.04
N LEU A 44 -7.75 9.83 -2.44
CA LEU A 44 -7.90 11.09 -3.15
C LEU A 44 -6.61 11.93 -3.21
N ASN A 45 -5.53 11.48 -2.55
CA ASN A 45 -4.26 12.20 -2.40
C ASN A 45 -4.49 13.68 -1.98
N PRO A 46 -5.04 13.92 -0.78
CA PRO A 46 -5.59 15.22 -0.39
C PRO A 46 -4.54 16.34 -0.36
N TYR A 47 -3.28 16.01 -0.10
CA TYR A 47 -2.20 17.01 -0.07
C TYR A 47 -1.86 17.51 -1.48
N ASP A 48 -1.89 16.64 -2.49
CA ASP A 48 -1.59 16.99 -3.88
C ASP A 48 -2.80 17.58 -4.62
N ASN A 49 -4.01 17.26 -4.15
CA ASN A 49 -5.26 17.65 -4.79
C ASN A 49 -6.08 18.70 -4.00
N LYS A 50 -5.40 19.49 -3.16
CA LYS A 50 -6.06 20.44 -2.25
C LYS A 50 -7.03 21.37 -2.97
N GLU A 51 -6.62 21.99 -4.08
CA GLU A 51 -7.47 22.92 -4.83
C GLU A 51 -8.74 22.25 -5.39
N LYS A 52 -8.61 21.01 -5.89
CA LYS A 52 -9.77 20.24 -6.39
C LYS A 52 -10.74 19.90 -5.28
N LEU A 53 -10.22 19.49 -4.12
CA LEU A 53 -11.03 19.18 -2.94
C LEU A 53 -11.74 20.42 -2.40
N GLU A 54 -11.09 21.58 -2.40
CA GLU A 54 -11.72 22.84 -2.02
C GLU A 54 -12.85 23.25 -2.99
N LYS A 55 -12.69 23.02 -4.30
CA LYS A 55 -13.75 23.25 -5.28
C LYS A 55 -14.95 22.33 -5.04
N LEU A 56 -14.71 21.04 -4.77
CA LEU A 56 -15.77 20.09 -4.44
C LEU A 56 -16.47 20.42 -3.12
N SER A 57 -15.71 20.84 -2.11
CA SER A 57 -16.26 21.27 -0.81
C SER A 57 -17.23 22.45 -0.94
N LYS A 58 -16.95 23.41 -1.83
CA LYS A 58 -17.85 24.53 -2.13
C LYS A 58 -19.20 24.09 -2.73
N LYS A 59 -19.24 22.90 -3.33
CA LYS A 59 -20.50 22.28 -3.81
C LYS A 59 -21.27 21.52 -2.71
N LYS A 60 -20.89 21.64 -1.44
CA LYS A 60 -21.49 20.93 -0.30
C LYS A 60 -21.47 19.41 -0.45
N ILE A 61 -20.39 18.84 -0.99
CA ILE A 61 -20.16 17.42 -1.13
C ILE A 61 -19.47 16.90 0.13
N ASN A 62 -19.90 15.77 0.65
CA ASN A 62 -19.21 15.06 1.73
C ASN A 62 -18.01 14.32 1.14
N ILE A 63 -16.80 14.55 1.65
CA ILE A 63 -15.58 13.95 1.12
C ILE A 63 -14.87 13.15 2.20
N PHE A 64 -14.62 11.87 1.95
CA PHE A 64 -13.88 10.97 2.82
C PHE A 64 -12.64 10.47 2.09
N SER A 65 -11.48 11.03 2.42
CA SER A 65 -10.19 10.56 1.93
C SER A 65 -9.66 9.48 2.86
N LEU A 66 -9.53 8.27 2.36
CA LEU A 66 -9.16 7.09 3.17
C LEU A 66 -7.72 7.16 3.69
N GLU A 67 -6.87 7.98 3.08
CA GLU A 67 -5.52 8.27 3.57
C GLU A 67 -5.50 9.05 4.88
N LEU A 68 -6.58 9.75 5.20
CA LEU A 68 -6.74 10.53 6.43
C LEU A 68 -7.41 9.76 7.57
N LEU A 69 -7.71 8.48 7.38
CA LEU A 69 -8.21 7.63 8.46
C LEU A 69 -7.23 7.63 9.63
N PRO A 70 -7.70 7.85 10.86
CA PRO A 70 -6.83 7.87 12.04
C PRO A 70 -6.24 6.48 12.29
N ARG A 71 -4.96 6.43 12.68
CA ARG A 71 -4.26 5.18 13.01
C ARG A 71 -4.58 4.72 14.42
N ILE A 72 -5.81 4.32 14.65
CA ILE A 72 -6.33 3.79 15.91
C ILE A 72 -6.84 2.37 15.72
N THR A 73 -6.89 1.58 16.77
CA THR A 73 -7.31 0.15 16.72
C THR A 73 -8.66 -0.03 16.03
N ARG A 74 -9.61 0.86 16.30
CA ARG A 74 -10.95 0.82 15.72
C ARG A 74 -10.95 1.00 14.19
N ALA A 75 -9.99 1.73 13.63
CA ALA A 75 -9.89 2.02 12.20
C ALA A 75 -8.99 1.04 11.44
N GLN A 76 -8.29 0.11 12.11
CA GLN A 76 -7.37 -0.83 11.46
C GLN A 76 -8.01 -1.67 10.35
N SER A 77 -9.27 -2.08 10.55
CA SER A 77 -10.00 -2.85 9.53
C SER A 77 -10.34 -2.05 8.27
N MET A 78 -10.23 -0.73 8.35
CA MET A 78 -10.48 0.21 7.25
C MET A 78 -9.18 0.77 6.65
N ASP A 79 -8.00 0.38 7.18
CA ASP A 79 -6.70 0.87 6.72
C ASP A 79 -6.28 0.17 5.43
N ILE A 80 -6.80 0.69 4.33
CA ILE A 80 -6.49 0.20 2.99
C ILE A 80 -5.04 0.47 2.58
N LEU A 81 -4.40 1.51 3.10
CA LEU A 81 -3.00 1.83 2.78
C LEU A 81 -2.07 0.77 3.33
N SER A 82 -2.26 0.36 4.59
CA SER A 82 -1.43 -0.69 5.20
C SER A 82 -1.64 -2.04 4.53
N SER A 83 -2.86 -2.41 4.15
CA SER A 83 -3.14 -3.67 3.46
C SER A 83 -2.46 -3.71 2.08
N GLN A 84 -2.51 -2.63 1.32
CA GLN A 84 -1.84 -2.55 0.01
C GLN A 84 -0.31 -2.46 0.16
N ALA A 85 0.21 -1.71 1.13
CA ALA A 85 1.64 -1.65 1.41
C ALA A 85 2.21 -3.03 1.79
N ASN A 86 1.46 -3.84 2.53
CA ASN A 86 1.82 -5.21 2.87
C ASN A 86 1.99 -6.08 1.61
N LEU A 87 1.00 -6.04 0.70
CA LEU A 87 1.08 -6.73 -0.59
C LEU A 87 2.24 -6.22 -1.46
N ALA A 88 2.47 -4.90 -1.47
CA ALA A 88 3.59 -4.31 -2.20
C ALA A 88 4.94 -4.82 -1.68
N GLY A 89 5.13 -4.90 -0.36
CA GLY A 89 6.35 -5.46 0.24
C GLY A 89 6.57 -6.93 -0.12
N TYR A 90 5.51 -7.73 -0.09
CA TYR A 90 5.56 -9.12 -0.56
C TYR A 90 5.96 -9.21 -2.03
N LYS A 91 5.26 -8.48 -2.91
CA LYS A 91 5.49 -8.51 -4.36
C LYS A 91 6.89 -8.02 -4.71
N ALA A 92 7.39 -6.98 -4.05
CA ALA A 92 8.74 -6.47 -4.26
C ALA A 92 9.82 -7.56 -4.07
N VAL A 93 9.69 -8.39 -3.04
CA VAL A 93 10.62 -9.50 -2.81
C VAL A 93 10.49 -10.56 -3.89
N ILE A 94 9.28 -10.95 -4.26
CA ILE A 94 9.04 -11.96 -5.31
C ILE A 94 9.66 -11.51 -6.63
N GLU A 95 9.42 -10.25 -7.05
CA GLU A 95 10.00 -9.71 -8.30
C GLU A 95 11.54 -9.61 -8.23
N SER A 96 12.06 -9.13 -7.08
CA SER A 96 13.51 -9.04 -6.89
C SER A 96 14.17 -10.41 -7.00
N PHE A 97 13.57 -11.45 -6.42
CA PHE A 97 14.12 -12.79 -6.44
C PHE A 97 13.91 -13.49 -7.77
N ALA A 98 12.84 -13.19 -8.50
CA ALA A 98 12.62 -13.69 -9.85
C ALA A 98 13.69 -13.17 -10.83
N ASN A 99 14.20 -11.95 -10.59
CA ASN A 99 15.28 -11.35 -11.38
C ASN A 99 16.70 -11.64 -10.84
N PHE A 100 16.82 -12.34 -9.72
CA PHE A 100 18.10 -12.69 -9.12
C PHE A 100 18.57 -14.06 -9.62
N GLU A 101 19.58 -14.09 -10.48
CA GLU A 101 20.06 -15.27 -11.21
C GLU A 101 20.80 -16.31 -10.34
N LYS A 102 20.58 -16.32 -9.02
CA LYS A 102 21.23 -17.24 -8.07
C LYS A 102 20.20 -17.84 -7.13
N ALA A 103 20.61 -18.92 -6.44
CA ALA A 103 19.78 -19.51 -5.38
C ALA A 103 19.54 -18.51 -4.23
N ILE A 104 18.32 -18.50 -3.69
CA ILE A 104 17.98 -17.63 -2.56
C ILE A 104 18.40 -18.26 -1.23
N PRO A 105 17.95 -19.48 -0.87
CA PRO A 105 18.37 -20.10 0.37
C PRO A 105 19.79 -20.67 0.24
N MET A 106 20.43 -20.90 1.37
CA MET A 106 21.62 -21.72 1.41
C MET A 106 21.27 -23.15 0.93
N MET A 107 22.11 -23.71 0.08
CA MET A 107 21.93 -25.06 -0.43
C MET A 107 23.22 -25.85 -0.28
N MET A 108 23.10 -27.10 0.12
CA MET A 108 24.22 -28.05 0.16
C MET A 108 24.10 -29.01 -1.03
N THR A 109 25.17 -29.15 -1.80
CA THR A 109 25.28 -30.05 -2.95
C THR A 109 26.47 -30.95 -2.78
N ALA A 110 26.54 -32.02 -3.57
CA ALA A 110 27.72 -32.89 -3.60
C ALA A 110 29.01 -32.13 -4.03
N ALA A 111 28.85 -31.02 -4.78
CA ALA A 111 29.94 -30.17 -5.22
C ALA A 111 30.33 -29.04 -4.27
N GLY A 112 29.60 -28.92 -3.13
CA GLY A 112 29.86 -27.89 -2.12
C GLY A 112 28.62 -27.12 -1.70
N THR A 113 28.83 -26.04 -0.93
CA THR A 113 27.77 -25.21 -0.36
C THR A 113 27.57 -23.95 -1.19
N ILE A 114 26.31 -23.69 -1.57
CA ILE A 114 25.87 -22.41 -2.15
C ILE A 114 25.43 -21.52 -1.00
N PRO A 115 26.05 -20.34 -0.78
CA PRO A 115 25.65 -19.45 0.31
C PRO A 115 24.29 -18.81 0.04
N ALA A 116 23.56 -18.47 1.12
CA ALA A 116 22.29 -17.77 1.00
C ALA A 116 22.46 -16.36 0.39
N ALA A 117 21.48 -15.96 -0.39
CA ALA A 117 21.40 -14.61 -0.93
C ALA A 117 21.34 -13.56 0.20
N LYS A 118 21.92 -12.39 -0.03
CA LYS A 118 21.84 -11.25 0.87
C LYS A 118 20.84 -10.23 0.31
N ALA A 119 19.86 -9.84 1.09
CA ALA A 119 18.88 -8.83 0.73
C ALA A 119 19.03 -7.61 1.64
N LEU A 120 18.97 -6.41 1.08
CA LEU A 120 18.91 -5.15 1.81
C LEU A 120 17.55 -4.51 1.61
N VAL A 121 16.87 -4.20 2.71
CA VAL A 121 15.59 -3.49 2.74
C VAL A 121 15.82 -2.09 3.26
N VAL A 122 15.51 -1.09 2.46
CA VAL A 122 15.61 0.33 2.83
C VAL A 122 14.21 0.84 3.16
N GLY A 123 14.01 1.17 4.44
CA GLY A 123 12.72 1.55 5.01
C GLY A 123 12.00 0.37 5.68
N ALA A 124 11.73 0.48 6.98
CA ALA A 124 11.07 -0.53 7.81
C ALA A 124 9.63 -0.10 8.19
N GLY A 125 8.88 0.45 7.22
CA GLY A 125 7.43 0.63 7.33
C GLY A 125 6.69 -0.68 7.04
N VAL A 126 5.36 -0.64 6.87
CA VAL A 126 4.53 -1.82 6.63
C VAL A 126 5.06 -2.66 5.46
N ALA A 127 5.36 -2.03 4.32
CA ALA A 127 5.92 -2.71 3.15
C ALA A 127 7.30 -3.33 3.44
N GLY A 128 8.20 -2.56 4.08
CA GLY A 128 9.55 -3.02 4.42
C GLY A 128 9.55 -4.18 5.41
N LEU A 129 8.74 -4.13 6.45
CA LEU A 129 8.61 -5.22 7.43
C LEU A 129 8.07 -6.49 6.75
N GLN A 130 7.09 -6.37 5.86
CA GLN A 130 6.60 -7.51 5.09
C GLN A 130 7.67 -8.04 4.13
N ALA A 131 8.45 -7.17 3.49
CA ALA A 131 9.57 -7.58 2.64
C ALA A 131 10.62 -8.36 3.43
N ILE A 132 10.99 -7.87 4.63
CA ILE A 132 11.92 -8.57 5.54
C ILE A 132 11.37 -9.97 5.88
N ALA A 133 10.12 -10.07 6.31
CA ALA A 133 9.49 -11.33 6.67
C ALA A 133 9.44 -12.31 5.48
N THR A 134 9.11 -11.82 4.29
CA THR A 134 9.05 -12.63 3.06
C THR A 134 10.44 -13.14 2.67
N ALA A 135 11.43 -12.25 2.58
CA ALA A 135 12.80 -12.61 2.20
C ALA A 135 13.43 -13.60 3.20
N LYS A 136 13.16 -13.43 4.50
CA LYS A 136 13.60 -14.37 5.54
C LYS A 136 12.99 -15.76 5.36
N ARG A 137 11.68 -15.84 5.10
CA ARG A 137 10.99 -17.13 4.86
C ARG A 137 11.53 -17.84 3.63
N MET A 138 11.98 -17.09 2.62
CA MET A 138 12.64 -17.65 1.42
C MET A 138 14.11 -18.04 1.64
N GLY A 139 14.64 -17.84 2.84
CA GLY A 139 15.98 -18.28 3.22
C GLY A 139 17.09 -17.26 2.99
N ALA A 140 16.77 -16.03 2.64
CA ALA A 140 17.77 -14.96 2.49
C ALA A 140 18.35 -14.48 3.85
N ILE A 141 19.58 -13.98 3.83
CA ILE A 141 20.16 -13.19 4.91
C ILE A 141 19.70 -11.75 4.70
N VAL A 142 18.84 -11.24 5.60
CA VAL A 142 18.22 -9.92 5.42
C VAL A 142 18.86 -8.88 6.31
N PHE A 143 19.28 -7.78 5.68
CA PHE A 143 19.69 -6.53 6.32
C PHE A 143 18.59 -5.49 6.08
N ALA A 144 18.38 -4.60 7.05
CA ALA A 144 17.43 -3.52 6.87
C ALA A 144 17.91 -2.24 7.55
N THR A 145 17.48 -1.11 7.02
CA THR A 145 17.73 0.21 7.62
C THR A 145 16.48 1.07 7.57
N ASP A 146 16.35 1.98 8.53
CA ASP A 146 15.28 2.99 8.59
C ASP A 146 15.84 4.22 9.32
N VAL A 147 15.36 5.40 8.95
CA VAL A 147 15.71 6.65 9.64
C VAL A 147 15.20 6.71 11.07
N ARG A 148 14.19 5.90 11.40
CA ARG A 148 13.59 5.82 12.74
C ARG A 148 14.20 4.69 13.51
N MET A 149 14.97 5.00 14.56
CA MET A 149 15.56 4.00 15.45
C MET A 149 14.53 3.07 16.10
N ALA A 150 13.29 3.54 16.31
CA ALA A 150 12.20 2.72 16.85
C ALA A 150 11.86 1.50 15.96
N SER A 151 12.23 1.51 14.68
CA SER A 151 12.01 0.38 13.76
C SER A 151 12.99 -0.77 13.97
N LYS A 152 14.09 -0.57 14.73
CA LYS A 152 15.14 -1.59 14.97
C LYS A 152 14.56 -2.86 15.58
N GLU A 153 13.80 -2.73 16.66
CA GLU A 153 13.20 -3.86 17.37
C GLU A 153 12.27 -4.67 16.44
N GLN A 154 11.49 -3.98 15.61
CA GLN A 154 10.59 -4.62 14.66
C GLN A 154 11.37 -5.42 13.60
N VAL A 155 12.46 -4.87 13.08
CA VAL A 155 13.34 -5.55 12.11
C VAL A 155 13.97 -6.80 12.72
N GLU A 156 14.53 -6.66 13.93
CA GLU A 156 15.19 -7.76 14.63
C GLU A 156 14.20 -8.87 15.03
N SER A 157 12.98 -8.52 15.41
CA SER A 157 11.92 -9.50 15.72
C SER A 157 11.53 -10.35 14.52
N LEU A 158 11.68 -9.84 13.30
CA LEU A 158 11.48 -10.59 12.06
C LEU A 158 12.74 -11.36 11.61
N GLY A 159 13.81 -11.32 12.40
CA GLY A 159 15.08 -11.99 12.10
C GLY A 159 15.94 -11.27 11.06
N GLY A 160 15.66 -10.02 10.75
CA GLY A 160 16.54 -9.12 9.99
C GLY A 160 17.66 -8.56 10.84
N LYS A 161 18.76 -8.13 10.21
CA LYS A 161 19.85 -7.39 10.85
C LYS A 161 19.67 -5.90 10.57
N PHE A 162 19.46 -5.11 11.62
CA PHE A 162 19.33 -3.65 11.48
C PHE A 162 20.70 -3.01 11.26
N LEU A 163 20.80 -2.19 10.23
CA LEU A 163 21.96 -1.36 9.93
C LEU A 163 21.65 0.08 10.36
N MET A 164 22.51 0.63 11.20
CA MET A 164 22.44 2.06 11.56
C MET A 164 23.03 2.89 10.44
N VAL A 165 22.34 3.94 10.05
CA VAL A 165 22.79 4.97 9.09
C VAL A 165 23.02 6.26 9.85
#